data_b7cd86d91006b23b6d85e290015daaa1
#
_entry.id   b7cd86d91006b23b6d85e290015daaa1
#
_cell.length_a   1.000
_cell.length_b   1.000
_cell.length_c   1.000
_cell.angle_alpha   90.00
_cell.angle_beta   90.00
_cell.angle_gamma   90.00
#
_symmetry.space_group_name_H-M   'P 1'
#
loop_
_entity.id
_entity.type
_entity.pdbx_description
1 polymer ?
#
loop_
_entity_poly.entity_id
_entity_poly.type
_entity_poly.pdbx_seq_one_letter_code
_entity_poly.pdbx_strand_id
1 'polypeptide(L)'
;MADPLAETPGTLSGVARVLVNAGKLDPRLAEELTRTAREQRRSFVATLMNTGKIKSDDLAHTLSVALSVPLMDLSAVDLQRLPQGVIDNKLSSQYQVLVLSKRGSRLFVAGADPTDQEAMERIKFATQLTPEWVIVEYDKLAKILEGNTASAADQLSALTSEEFEFDVTDDATSPKEDAAELASDVEDAPVVKFLQKMLIDAINMRASDLHFEPYEYTYRVRFRVDGELREITQPPIAIK
;
A
#
# COMPACT_ATOMS: atom_id res chain seq x y z
N MET A 1 -36.11 -39.96 13.34
CA MET A 1 -34.88 -39.26 13.74
C MET A 1 -34.70 -38.14 12.73
N ALA A 2 -35.04 -36.92 13.13
CA ALA A 2 -35.00 -35.76 12.29
C ALA A 2 -33.53 -35.29 12.15
N ASP A 3 -33.13 -35.09 10.92
CA ASP A 3 -31.88 -34.49 10.52
C ASP A 3 -31.81 -33.06 11.12
N PRO A 4 -30.76 -32.69 11.89
CA PRO A 4 -30.67 -31.35 12.41
C PRO A 4 -30.41 -30.40 11.21
N LEU A 5 -31.40 -29.55 11.00
CA LEU A 5 -31.43 -28.38 10.14
C LEU A 5 -30.04 -27.92 9.69
N ALA A 6 -29.75 -28.09 8.42
CA ALA A 6 -28.71 -27.32 7.72
C ALA A 6 -29.10 -25.83 7.88
N GLU A 7 -28.54 -25.18 8.88
CA GLU A 7 -28.59 -23.74 8.98
C GLU A 7 -28.08 -23.16 7.65
N THR A 8 -28.96 -22.49 6.94
CA THR A 8 -28.58 -21.77 5.73
C THR A 8 -27.37 -20.91 6.05
N PRO A 9 -26.22 -21.13 5.40
CA PRO A 9 -25.02 -20.36 5.67
C PRO A 9 -25.36 -18.89 5.55
N GLY A 10 -25.20 -18.14 6.63
CA GLY A 10 -25.32 -16.69 6.62
C GLY A 10 -24.51 -16.15 5.42
N THR A 11 -25.02 -15.17 4.71
CA THR A 11 -24.64 -14.72 3.36
C THR A 11 -23.13 -14.57 3.16
N LEU A 12 -22.43 -15.69 2.99
CA LEU A 12 -21.05 -15.70 2.55
C LEU A 12 -20.98 -15.11 1.15
N SER A 13 -20.08 -14.18 0.92
CA SER A 13 -19.86 -13.52 -0.37
C SER A 13 -18.39 -13.63 -0.80
N GLY A 14 -18.14 -13.36 -2.05
CA GLY A 14 -16.79 -13.30 -2.57
C GLY A 14 -16.00 -14.61 -2.42
N VAL A 15 -14.73 -14.49 -2.08
CA VAL A 15 -13.77 -15.61 -1.93
C VAL A 15 -14.25 -16.63 -0.91
N ALA A 16 -14.85 -16.19 0.22
CA ALA A 16 -15.34 -17.10 1.25
C ALA A 16 -16.32 -18.14 0.69
N ARG A 17 -17.30 -17.69 -0.08
CA ARG A 17 -18.29 -18.57 -0.72
C ARG A 17 -17.66 -19.52 -1.72
N VAL A 18 -16.70 -19.03 -2.52
CA VAL A 18 -16.00 -19.85 -3.51
C VAL A 18 -15.26 -21.00 -2.83
N LEU A 19 -14.54 -20.73 -1.75
CA LEU A 19 -13.77 -21.74 -1.01
C LEU A 19 -14.66 -22.77 -0.32
N VAL A 20 -15.79 -22.35 0.25
CA VAL A 20 -16.76 -23.28 0.85
C VAL A 20 -17.36 -24.17 -0.22
N ASN A 21 -17.77 -23.63 -1.36
CA ASN A 21 -18.31 -24.39 -2.47
C ASN A 21 -17.30 -25.38 -3.07
N ALA A 22 -16.01 -25.02 -3.07
CA ALA A 22 -14.92 -25.90 -3.50
C ALA A 22 -14.51 -26.93 -2.43
N GLY A 23 -15.16 -26.94 -1.26
CA GLY A 23 -14.82 -27.84 -0.15
C GLY A 23 -13.45 -27.59 0.48
N LYS A 24 -12.87 -26.41 0.27
CA LYS A 24 -11.54 -26.02 0.77
C LYS A 24 -11.60 -25.32 2.13
N LEU A 25 -12.77 -24.83 2.52
CA LEU A 25 -12.97 -24.11 3.78
C LEU A 25 -14.28 -24.55 4.43
N ASP A 26 -14.25 -24.79 5.75
CA ASP A 26 -15.45 -25.08 6.52
C ASP A 26 -16.36 -23.84 6.58
N PRO A 27 -17.69 -23.99 6.42
CA PRO A 27 -18.62 -22.85 6.42
C PRO A 27 -18.57 -22.01 7.70
N ARG A 28 -18.49 -22.66 8.88
CA ARG A 28 -18.42 -21.95 10.17
C ARG A 28 -17.13 -21.13 10.31
N LEU A 29 -16.01 -21.72 9.87
CA LEU A 29 -14.74 -21.01 9.85
C LEU A 29 -14.76 -19.84 8.85
N ALA A 30 -15.39 -20.00 7.69
CA ALA A 30 -15.55 -18.94 6.71
C ALA A 30 -16.35 -17.75 7.26
N GLU A 31 -17.41 -18.01 8.03
CA GLU A 31 -18.21 -16.97 8.71
C GLU A 31 -17.40 -16.25 9.79
N GLU A 32 -16.68 -17.01 10.62
CA GLU A 32 -15.80 -16.45 11.65
C GLU A 32 -14.72 -15.55 11.05
N LEU A 33 -14.03 -16.02 10.02
CA LEU A 33 -13.00 -15.25 9.32
C LEU A 33 -13.58 -14.00 8.65
N THR A 34 -14.77 -14.09 8.06
CA THR A 34 -15.45 -12.94 7.45
C THR A 34 -15.78 -11.89 8.51
N ARG A 35 -16.24 -12.30 9.69
CA ARG A 35 -16.50 -11.39 10.82
C ARG A 35 -15.21 -10.74 11.30
N THR A 36 -14.17 -11.53 11.55
CA THR A 36 -12.85 -11.04 12.01
C THR A 36 -12.24 -10.06 11.01
N ALA A 37 -12.32 -10.36 9.71
CA ALA A 37 -11.84 -9.47 8.66
C ALA A 37 -12.53 -8.10 8.69
N ARG A 38 -13.86 -8.08 8.88
CA ARG A 38 -14.64 -6.82 9.01
C ARG A 38 -14.28 -6.05 10.28
N GLU A 39 -14.16 -6.72 11.42
CA GLU A 39 -13.79 -6.11 12.70
C GLU A 39 -12.40 -5.47 12.62
N GLN A 40 -11.44 -6.15 11.99
CA GLN A 40 -10.07 -5.70 11.84
C GLN A 40 -9.86 -4.76 10.63
N ARG A 41 -10.87 -4.51 9.82
CA ARG A 41 -10.80 -3.74 8.55
C ARG A 41 -9.69 -4.26 7.62
N ARG A 42 -9.57 -5.58 7.55
CA ARG A 42 -8.61 -6.29 6.67
C ARG A 42 -9.37 -7.07 5.59
N SER A 43 -8.67 -7.39 4.49
CA SER A 43 -9.26 -8.26 3.48
C SER A 43 -9.48 -9.68 4.04
N PHE A 44 -10.50 -10.36 3.54
CA PHE A 44 -10.77 -11.77 3.90
C PHE A 44 -9.57 -12.66 3.58
N VAL A 45 -8.95 -12.45 2.41
CA VAL A 45 -7.77 -13.22 1.98
C VAL A 45 -6.60 -13.03 2.95
N ALA A 46 -6.29 -11.79 3.36
CA ALA A 46 -5.23 -11.53 4.34
C ALA A 46 -5.51 -12.23 5.68
N THR A 47 -6.76 -12.17 6.16
CA THR A 47 -7.17 -12.82 7.39
C THR A 47 -7.06 -14.35 7.30
N LEU A 48 -7.46 -14.92 6.16
CA LEU A 48 -7.36 -16.36 5.90
C LEU A 48 -5.89 -16.83 5.86
N MET A 49 -5.01 -16.09 5.16
CA MET A 49 -3.60 -16.43 5.07
C MET A 49 -2.90 -16.45 6.43
N ASN A 50 -3.26 -15.52 7.32
CA ASN A 50 -2.73 -15.48 8.68
C ASN A 50 -3.08 -16.73 9.50
N THR A 51 -4.14 -17.46 9.14
CA THR A 51 -4.49 -18.72 9.84
C THR A 51 -3.64 -19.91 9.42
N GLY A 52 -2.96 -19.83 8.28
CA GLY A 52 -2.19 -20.93 7.69
C GLY A 52 -3.04 -22.16 7.27
N LYS A 53 -4.37 -22.03 7.23
CA LYS A 53 -5.29 -23.14 6.91
C LYS A 53 -5.25 -23.55 5.45
N ILE A 54 -4.95 -22.60 4.56
CA ILE A 54 -4.83 -22.80 3.12
C ILE A 54 -3.51 -22.19 2.68
N LYS A 55 -2.80 -22.84 1.77
CA LYS A 55 -1.60 -22.27 1.15
C LYS A 55 -1.97 -21.25 0.09
N SER A 56 -1.09 -20.27 -0.13
CA SER A 56 -1.32 -19.18 -1.08
C SER A 56 -1.48 -19.66 -2.52
N ASP A 57 -0.69 -20.68 -2.91
CA ASP A 57 -0.79 -21.32 -4.22
C ASP A 57 -2.11 -22.07 -4.42
N ASP A 58 -2.53 -22.88 -3.42
CA ASP A 58 -3.81 -23.60 -3.42
C ASP A 58 -5.00 -22.64 -3.52
N LEU A 59 -4.94 -21.51 -2.79
CA LEU A 59 -5.96 -20.47 -2.85
C LEU A 59 -6.04 -19.89 -4.27
N ALA A 60 -4.90 -19.44 -4.81
CA ALA A 60 -4.83 -18.80 -6.12
C ALA A 60 -5.33 -19.74 -7.23
N HIS A 61 -4.93 -21.02 -7.20
CA HIS A 61 -5.39 -22.02 -8.14
C HIS A 61 -6.90 -22.28 -8.02
N THR A 62 -7.42 -22.44 -6.80
CA THR A 62 -8.85 -22.68 -6.57
C THR A 62 -9.69 -21.52 -7.10
N LEU A 63 -9.29 -20.28 -6.85
CA LEU A 63 -10.00 -19.09 -7.33
C LEU A 63 -9.92 -18.95 -8.84
N SER A 64 -8.76 -19.21 -9.44
CA SER A 64 -8.59 -19.18 -10.89
C SER A 64 -9.55 -20.13 -11.62
N VAL A 65 -9.63 -21.37 -11.14
CA VAL A 65 -10.53 -22.38 -11.72
C VAL A 65 -11.99 -22.01 -11.49
N ALA A 66 -12.36 -21.66 -10.25
CA ALA A 66 -13.76 -21.41 -9.88
C ALA A 66 -14.35 -20.15 -10.52
N LEU A 67 -13.53 -19.12 -10.73
CA LEU A 67 -13.96 -17.83 -11.28
C LEU A 67 -13.58 -17.63 -12.75
N SER A 68 -12.84 -18.59 -13.34
CA SER A 68 -12.32 -18.50 -14.72
C SER A 68 -11.49 -17.23 -14.96
N VAL A 69 -10.69 -16.82 -13.95
CA VAL A 69 -9.78 -15.67 -14.01
C VAL A 69 -8.36 -16.20 -14.23
N PRO A 70 -7.56 -15.60 -15.13
CA PRO A 70 -6.19 -16.04 -15.37
C PRO A 70 -5.34 -16.04 -14.10
N LEU A 71 -4.50 -17.06 -13.93
CA LEU A 71 -3.50 -17.18 -12.88
C LEU A 71 -2.12 -16.82 -13.45
N MET A 72 -1.37 -16.00 -12.72
CA MET A 72 0.01 -15.62 -13.08
C MET A 72 0.97 -15.82 -11.91
N ASP A 73 2.14 -16.36 -12.19
CA ASP A 73 3.23 -16.45 -11.23
C ASP A 73 4.08 -15.16 -11.28
N LEU A 74 4.04 -14.38 -10.19
CA LEU A 74 4.83 -13.15 -10.07
C LEU A 74 6.34 -13.39 -10.03
N SER A 75 6.80 -14.59 -9.73
CA SER A 75 8.24 -14.91 -9.75
C SER A 75 8.84 -14.83 -11.17
N ALA A 76 8.01 -15.02 -12.20
CA ALA A 76 8.41 -14.95 -13.59
C ALA A 76 8.30 -13.54 -14.20
N VAL A 77 7.86 -12.56 -13.41
CA VAL A 77 7.61 -11.19 -13.88
C VAL A 77 8.79 -10.29 -13.55
N ASP A 78 9.29 -9.57 -14.55
CA ASP A 78 10.27 -8.51 -14.35
C ASP A 78 9.58 -7.26 -13.79
N LEU A 79 9.73 -7.04 -12.49
CA LEU A 79 9.04 -5.94 -11.77
C LEU A 79 9.48 -4.55 -12.26
N GLN A 80 10.70 -4.42 -12.80
CA GLN A 80 11.20 -3.14 -13.31
C GLN A 80 10.51 -2.71 -14.61
N ARG A 81 9.93 -3.67 -15.33
CA ARG A 81 9.18 -3.41 -16.58
C ARG A 81 7.70 -3.16 -16.36
N LEU A 82 7.21 -3.28 -15.14
CA LEU A 82 5.82 -3.00 -14.85
C LEU A 82 5.53 -1.50 -14.98
N PRO A 83 4.32 -1.11 -15.41
CA PRO A 83 3.92 0.29 -15.48
C PRO A 83 3.95 0.93 -14.11
N GLN A 84 4.82 1.91 -13.90
CA GLN A 84 4.91 2.66 -12.65
C GLN A 84 3.97 3.87 -12.67
N GLY A 85 3.44 4.26 -11.50
CA GLY A 85 2.65 5.48 -11.36
C GLY A 85 1.27 5.47 -12.01
N VAL A 86 0.76 4.32 -12.47
CA VAL A 86 -0.60 4.20 -13.03
C VAL A 86 -1.66 4.26 -11.93
N ILE A 87 -1.35 3.66 -10.79
CA ILE A 87 -2.14 3.78 -9.54
C ILE A 87 -1.22 4.24 -8.42
N ASP A 88 -1.78 4.92 -7.44
CA ASP A 88 -1.06 5.38 -6.25
C ASP A 88 -0.61 4.17 -5.40
N ASN A 89 0.60 4.24 -4.83
CA ASN A 89 1.14 3.22 -3.92
C ASN A 89 0.23 2.97 -2.72
N LYS A 90 -0.46 4.00 -2.23
CA LYS A 90 -1.44 3.89 -1.15
C LYS A 90 -2.62 3.00 -1.57
N LEU A 91 -3.13 3.18 -2.78
CA LEU A 91 -4.22 2.37 -3.33
C LEU A 91 -3.76 0.94 -3.58
N SER A 92 -2.54 0.75 -4.15
CA SER A 92 -1.91 -0.56 -4.31
C SER A 92 -1.81 -1.32 -2.99
N SER A 93 -1.32 -0.69 -1.95
CA SER A 93 -1.14 -1.31 -0.62
C SER A 93 -2.47 -1.56 0.08
N GLN A 94 -3.43 -0.63 -0.02
CA GLN A 94 -4.73 -0.73 0.63
C GLN A 94 -5.55 -1.91 0.09
N TYR A 95 -5.57 -2.10 -1.23
CA TYR A 95 -6.35 -3.14 -1.91
C TYR A 95 -5.52 -4.36 -2.29
N GLN A 96 -4.24 -4.38 -1.92
CA GLN A 96 -3.32 -5.48 -2.25
C GLN A 96 -3.35 -5.81 -3.75
N VAL A 97 -3.06 -4.81 -4.58
CA VAL A 97 -3.12 -4.89 -6.04
C VAL A 97 -1.83 -4.37 -6.68
N LEU A 98 -1.46 -4.96 -7.82
CA LEU A 98 -0.29 -4.56 -8.60
C LEU A 98 -0.68 -4.43 -10.09
N VAL A 99 -0.31 -3.32 -10.72
CA VAL A 99 -0.55 -3.14 -12.16
C VAL A 99 0.46 -3.95 -12.95
N LEU A 100 -0.04 -4.87 -13.80
CA LEU A 100 0.78 -5.72 -14.65
C LEU A 100 1.03 -5.10 -16.02
N SER A 101 -0.02 -4.57 -16.65
CA SER A 101 0.10 -3.93 -17.96
C SER A 101 -1.11 -3.06 -18.28
N LYS A 102 -0.90 -2.10 -19.20
CA LYS A 102 -1.96 -1.27 -19.78
C LYS A 102 -2.01 -1.51 -21.27
N ARG A 103 -3.19 -1.83 -21.81
CA ARG A 103 -3.42 -2.04 -23.24
C ARG A 103 -4.67 -1.27 -23.69
N GLY A 104 -4.46 -0.12 -24.32
CA GLY A 104 -5.56 0.76 -24.70
C GLY A 104 -6.35 1.23 -23.47
N SER A 105 -7.64 0.94 -23.42
CA SER A 105 -8.53 1.26 -22.28
C SER A 105 -8.57 0.18 -21.19
N ARG A 106 -7.84 -0.95 -21.37
CA ARG A 106 -7.83 -2.07 -20.42
C ARG A 106 -6.60 -2.01 -19.54
N LEU A 107 -6.79 -2.27 -18.26
CA LEU A 107 -5.75 -2.30 -17.23
C LEU A 107 -5.73 -3.69 -16.59
N PHE A 108 -4.63 -4.44 -16.79
CA PHE A 108 -4.46 -5.75 -16.15
C PHE A 108 -3.89 -5.56 -14.75
N VAL A 109 -4.63 -6.05 -13.76
CA VAL A 109 -4.34 -5.85 -12.34
C VAL A 109 -4.18 -7.21 -11.65
N ALA A 110 -3.01 -7.43 -11.05
CA ALA A 110 -2.76 -8.59 -10.20
C ALA A 110 -3.38 -8.37 -8.82
N GLY A 111 -4.04 -9.40 -8.31
CA GLY A 111 -4.62 -9.41 -6.98
C GLY A 111 -4.93 -10.83 -6.51
N ALA A 112 -5.08 -11.00 -5.21
CA ALA A 112 -5.44 -12.29 -4.62
C ALA A 112 -6.95 -12.44 -4.39
N ASP A 113 -7.72 -11.35 -4.51
CA ASP A 113 -9.19 -11.34 -4.38
C ASP A 113 -9.84 -10.70 -5.61
N PRO A 114 -10.17 -11.48 -6.65
CA PRO A 114 -10.84 -10.96 -7.84
C PRO A 114 -12.32 -10.64 -7.62
N THR A 115 -12.86 -10.90 -6.43
CA THR A 115 -14.26 -10.59 -6.08
C THR A 115 -14.40 -9.25 -5.37
N ASP A 116 -13.29 -8.56 -5.11
CA ASP A 116 -13.30 -7.23 -4.50
C ASP A 116 -13.77 -6.16 -5.50
N GLN A 117 -15.05 -5.85 -5.42
CA GLN A 117 -15.68 -4.85 -6.29
C GLN A 117 -15.26 -3.42 -5.90
N GLU A 118 -15.00 -3.18 -4.61
CA GLU A 118 -14.56 -1.86 -4.15
C GLU A 118 -13.19 -1.52 -4.75
N ALA A 119 -12.24 -2.45 -4.71
CA ALA A 119 -10.95 -2.31 -5.37
C ALA A 119 -11.10 -1.99 -6.86
N MET A 120 -11.98 -2.75 -7.55
CA MET A 120 -12.24 -2.58 -8.97
C MET A 120 -12.78 -1.18 -9.30
N GLU A 121 -13.76 -0.71 -8.54
CA GLU A 121 -14.36 0.62 -8.73
C GLU A 121 -13.36 1.74 -8.42
N ARG A 122 -12.56 1.61 -7.36
CA ARG A 122 -11.54 2.58 -7.00
C ARG A 122 -10.45 2.69 -8.06
N ILE A 123 -9.96 1.55 -8.56
CA ILE A 123 -8.97 1.52 -9.65
C ILE A 123 -9.54 2.14 -10.92
N LYS A 124 -10.76 1.78 -11.29
CA LYS A 124 -11.44 2.34 -12.45
C LYS A 124 -11.62 3.85 -12.33
N PHE A 125 -12.02 4.33 -11.16
CA PHE A 125 -12.17 5.77 -10.91
C PHE A 125 -10.84 6.52 -10.99
N ALA A 126 -9.78 5.97 -10.37
CA ALA A 126 -8.47 6.60 -10.33
C ALA A 126 -7.79 6.65 -11.71
N THR A 127 -7.98 5.60 -12.53
CA THR A 127 -7.26 5.45 -13.80
C THR A 127 -8.07 5.79 -15.03
N GLN A 128 -9.41 5.87 -14.90
CA GLN A 128 -10.36 5.99 -16.02
C GLN A 128 -10.21 4.84 -17.04
N LEU A 129 -9.65 3.70 -16.63
CA LEU A 129 -9.45 2.51 -17.45
C LEU A 129 -10.37 1.39 -16.97
N THR A 130 -10.56 0.37 -17.80
CA THR A 130 -11.31 -0.83 -17.42
C THR A 130 -10.34 -1.85 -16.82
N PRO A 131 -10.39 -2.08 -15.48
CA PRO A 131 -9.53 -3.06 -14.84
C PRO A 131 -9.98 -4.48 -15.13
N GLU A 132 -9.02 -5.37 -15.35
CA GLU A 132 -9.20 -6.81 -15.52
C GLU A 132 -8.31 -7.55 -14.54
N TRP A 133 -8.91 -8.47 -13.79
CA TRP A 133 -8.20 -9.24 -12.80
C TRP A 133 -7.29 -10.31 -13.40
N VAL A 134 -6.11 -10.43 -12.81
CA VAL A 134 -5.21 -11.57 -12.93
C VAL A 134 -4.93 -12.07 -11.52
N ILE A 135 -5.24 -13.31 -11.22
CA ILE A 135 -4.99 -13.90 -9.90
C ILE A 135 -3.51 -14.18 -9.75
N VAL A 136 -3.01 -13.90 -8.55
CA VAL A 136 -1.63 -14.16 -8.15
C VAL A 136 -1.60 -14.73 -6.73
N GLU A 137 -0.50 -15.36 -6.36
CA GLU A 137 -0.28 -15.82 -5.00
C GLU A 137 -0.16 -14.64 -4.04
N TYR A 138 -0.93 -14.66 -2.96
CA TYR A 138 -0.98 -13.59 -1.97
C TYR A 138 0.40 -13.28 -1.36
N ASP A 139 1.16 -14.32 -0.97
CA ASP A 139 2.45 -14.16 -0.30
C ASP A 139 3.50 -13.46 -1.19
N LYS A 140 3.50 -13.78 -2.49
CA LYS A 140 4.38 -13.13 -3.46
C LYS A 140 3.99 -11.69 -3.70
N LEU A 141 2.68 -11.43 -3.82
CA LEU A 141 2.15 -10.09 -3.99
C LEU A 141 2.44 -9.21 -2.77
N ALA A 142 2.19 -9.70 -1.57
CA ALA A 142 2.46 -8.98 -0.32
C ALA A 142 3.93 -8.56 -0.20
N LYS A 143 4.87 -9.49 -0.47
CA LYS A 143 6.31 -9.20 -0.47
C LYS A 143 6.70 -8.10 -1.46
N ILE A 144 6.12 -8.10 -2.65
CA ILE A 144 6.39 -7.07 -3.68
C ILE A 144 5.87 -5.70 -3.22
N LEU A 145 4.67 -5.66 -2.66
CA LEU A 145 4.06 -4.41 -2.18
C LEU A 145 4.80 -3.86 -0.95
N GLU A 146 5.23 -4.72 -0.04
CA GLU A 146 6.08 -4.33 1.10
C GLU A 146 7.43 -3.79 0.63
N GLY A 147 8.07 -4.45 -0.35
CA GLY A 147 9.32 -3.99 -0.94
C GLY A 147 9.19 -2.62 -1.62
N ASN A 148 8.07 -2.35 -2.28
CA ASN A 148 7.82 -1.05 -2.91
C ASN A 148 7.60 0.07 -1.88
N THR A 149 7.02 -0.24 -0.72
CA THR A 149 6.84 0.73 0.38
C THR A 149 8.14 0.93 1.16
N ALA A 150 8.91 -0.13 1.41
CA ALA A 150 10.22 -0.05 2.05
C ALA A 150 11.23 0.70 1.16
N SER A 151 11.23 0.46 -0.15
CA SER A 151 12.12 1.16 -1.08
C SER A 151 11.90 2.67 -1.10
N ALA A 152 10.68 3.16 -0.92
CA ALA A 152 10.42 4.60 -0.82
C ALA A 152 10.93 5.18 0.51
N ALA A 153 10.83 4.42 1.61
CA ALA A 153 11.36 4.79 2.91
C ALA A 153 12.89 4.66 2.96
N ASP A 154 13.45 3.58 2.35
CA ASP A 154 14.89 3.36 2.27
C ASP A 154 15.58 4.35 1.33
N GLN A 155 14.96 4.75 0.22
CA GLN A 155 15.46 5.83 -0.63
C GLN A 155 15.48 7.16 0.11
N LEU A 156 14.50 7.42 0.98
CA LEU A 156 14.51 8.62 1.82
C LEU A 156 15.59 8.55 2.91
N SER A 157 15.77 7.38 3.55
CA SER A 157 16.82 7.18 4.54
C SER A 157 18.23 7.17 3.92
N ALA A 158 18.40 6.64 2.71
CA ALA A 158 19.66 6.70 1.98
C ALA A 158 20.01 8.14 1.58
N LEU A 159 19.02 8.93 1.12
CA LEU A 159 19.22 10.35 0.82
C LEU A 159 19.53 11.19 2.07
N THR A 160 19.06 10.77 3.24
CA THR A 160 19.38 11.44 4.50
C THR A 160 20.73 10.99 5.10
N SER A 161 21.25 9.82 4.70
CA SER A 161 22.51 9.30 5.23
C SER A 161 23.74 9.62 4.37
N GLU A 162 23.59 9.95 3.08
CA GLU A 162 24.73 10.18 2.18
C GLU A 162 25.10 11.67 1.94
N GLU A 163 24.29 12.64 2.32
CA GLU A 163 24.56 14.06 1.98
C GLU A 163 24.55 15.07 3.15
N PHE A 164 24.54 14.64 4.40
CA PHE A 164 24.68 15.57 5.52
C PHE A 164 25.87 15.22 6.43
N GLU A 165 27.06 15.14 5.87
CA GLU A 165 28.23 15.58 6.62
C GLU A 165 28.24 17.12 6.62
N PHE A 166 27.47 17.70 7.51
CA PHE A 166 27.74 19.08 7.91
C PHE A 166 29.00 19.06 8.76
N ASP A 167 30.10 19.47 8.12
CA ASP A 167 31.33 19.84 8.79
C ASP A 167 31.06 21.02 9.74
N VAL A 168 30.64 20.73 10.96
CA VAL A 168 30.63 21.70 12.06
C VAL A 168 31.94 21.49 12.85
N THR A 169 33.00 22.03 12.32
CA THR A 169 34.13 22.41 13.14
C THR A 169 33.70 23.62 13.94
N ASP A 170 33.39 23.47 15.22
CA ASP A 170 34.15 24.09 16.33
C ASP A 170 33.54 23.79 17.70
N ASP A 171 34.39 23.16 18.50
CA ASP A 171 34.74 23.41 19.91
C ASP A 171 33.63 23.40 20.98
N ALA A 172 33.73 22.41 21.83
CA ALA A 172 33.66 22.38 23.28
C ALA A 172 32.79 21.24 23.87
N THR A 173 33.54 20.24 24.41
CA THR A 173 33.26 19.48 25.66
C THR A 173 31.91 18.76 25.84
N SER A 174 32.04 17.42 25.79
CA SER A 174 31.13 16.35 26.26
C SER A 174 30.25 16.65 27.49
N PRO A 175 29.10 15.89 27.64
CA PRO A 175 29.15 14.45 27.85
C PRO A 175 28.14 13.65 27.02
N LYS A 176 28.57 12.47 26.61
CA LYS A 176 27.78 11.39 26.07
C LYS A 176 26.95 10.77 27.20
N GLU A 177 25.64 10.79 27.10
CA GLU A 177 24.78 9.75 27.70
C GLU A 177 23.27 9.93 27.43
N ASP A 178 22.77 11.07 26.86
CA ASP A 178 21.33 11.33 26.70
C ASP A 178 20.84 11.41 25.23
N ALA A 179 21.65 10.99 24.27
CA ALA A 179 21.31 11.16 22.84
C ALA A 179 20.36 10.08 22.27
N ALA A 180 20.17 8.96 22.95
CA ALA A 180 19.34 7.86 22.45
C ALA A 180 17.84 7.99 22.78
N GLU A 181 17.48 8.68 23.85
CA GLU A 181 16.07 8.94 24.22
C GLU A 181 15.48 10.16 23.51
N LEU A 182 16.31 11.14 23.13
CA LEU A 182 15.85 12.33 22.38
C LEU A 182 15.59 12.06 20.90
N ALA A 183 16.20 11.03 20.31
CA ALA A 183 16.01 10.70 18.90
C ALA A 183 14.62 10.10 18.61
N SER A 184 14.06 9.32 19.54
CA SER A 184 12.73 8.70 19.36
C SER A 184 11.59 9.72 19.46
N ASP A 185 11.72 10.75 20.29
CA ASP A 185 10.70 11.79 20.43
C ASP A 185 10.73 12.84 19.32
N VAL A 186 11.87 13.00 18.62
CA VAL A 186 12.02 13.94 17.51
C VAL A 186 11.41 13.39 16.22
N GLU A 187 11.50 12.09 15.98
CA GLU A 187 10.91 11.45 14.78
C GLU A 187 9.37 11.53 14.76
N ASP A 188 8.73 11.62 15.93
CA ASP A 188 7.29 11.75 16.06
C ASP A 188 6.77 13.20 16.05
N ALA A 189 7.64 14.17 16.08
CA ALA A 189 7.24 15.57 16.08
C ALA A 189 6.44 15.92 14.80
N PRO A 190 5.27 16.58 14.91
CA PRO A 190 4.44 16.94 13.75
C PRO A 190 5.19 17.70 12.66
N VAL A 191 6.18 18.49 13.04
CA VAL A 191 7.03 19.27 12.13
C VAL A 191 7.92 18.36 11.28
N VAL A 192 8.52 17.32 11.89
CA VAL A 192 9.38 16.37 11.17
C VAL A 192 8.56 15.57 10.15
N LYS A 193 7.40 15.08 10.55
CA LYS A 193 6.46 14.38 9.63
C LYS A 193 6.00 15.29 8.48
N PHE A 194 5.77 16.58 8.77
CA PHE A 194 5.42 17.56 7.74
C PHE A 194 6.58 17.79 6.76
N LEU A 195 7.80 17.98 7.23
CA LEU A 195 8.98 18.16 6.39
C LEU A 195 9.25 16.94 5.53
N GLN A 196 9.20 15.73 6.11
CA GLN A 196 9.33 14.47 5.36
C GLN A 196 8.30 14.37 4.24
N LYS A 197 7.04 14.70 4.53
CA LYS A 197 5.99 14.71 3.51
C LYS A 197 6.30 15.69 2.38
N MET A 198 6.72 16.91 2.71
CA MET A 198 7.05 17.93 1.70
C MET A 198 8.23 17.49 0.81
N LEU A 199 9.24 16.85 1.38
CA LEU A 199 10.38 16.31 0.63
C LEU A 199 9.93 15.18 -0.32
N ILE A 200 9.12 14.24 0.15
CA ILE A 200 8.58 13.16 -0.68
C ILE A 200 7.73 13.72 -1.82
N ASP A 201 6.84 14.67 -1.52
CA ASP A 201 5.98 15.30 -2.52
C ASP A 201 6.82 16.03 -3.59
N ALA A 202 7.89 16.72 -3.17
CA ALA A 202 8.82 17.42 -4.08
C ALA A 202 9.56 16.43 -5.01
N ILE A 203 10.06 15.32 -4.49
CA ILE A 203 10.72 14.28 -5.29
C ILE A 203 9.74 13.68 -6.30
N ASN A 204 8.52 13.35 -5.87
CA ASN A 204 7.49 12.79 -6.74
C ASN A 204 7.09 13.75 -7.86
N MET A 205 7.08 15.06 -7.59
CA MET A 205 6.80 16.11 -8.57
C MET A 205 8.04 16.53 -9.39
N ARG A 206 9.20 15.93 -9.14
CA ARG A 206 10.49 16.28 -9.74
C ARG A 206 10.81 17.77 -9.61
N ALA A 207 10.54 18.32 -8.43
CA ALA A 207 10.87 19.71 -8.14
C ALA A 207 12.39 19.89 -8.05
N SER A 208 12.89 20.98 -8.60
CA SER A 208 14.30 21.39 -8.48
C SER A 208 14.59 22.10 -7.15
N ASP A 209 13.59 22.77 -6.59
CA ASP A 209 13.71 23.56 -5.38
C ASP A 209 12.44 23.52 -4.53
N LEU A 210 12.62 23.55 -3.20
CA LEU A 210 11.57 23.75 -2.22
C LEU A 210 11.76 25.09 -1.53
N HIS A 211 10.71 25.89 -1.50
CA HIS A 211 10.69 27.17 -0.82
C HIS A 211 9.74 27.15 0.35
N PHE A 212 10.29 27.25 1.55
CA PHE A 212 9.54 27.45 2.78
C PHE A 212 9.55 28.94 3.10
N GLU A 213 8.39 29.59 2.97
CA GLU A 213 8.26 31.04 3.07
C GLU A 213 7.39 31.43 4.29
N PRO A 214 8.00 31.64 5.45
CA PRO A 214 7.30 32.16 6.60
C PRO A 214 7.11 33.67 6.49
N TYR A 215 5.87 34.11 6.42
CA TYR A 215 5.46 35.52 6.50
C TYR A 215 4.92 35.83 7.90
N GLU A 216 4.56 37.07 8.14
CA GLU A 216 4.04 37.52 9.44
C GLU A 216 2.73 36.79 9.81
N TYR A 217 1.80 36.65 8.85
CA TYR A 217 0.47 36.08 9.07
C TYR A 217 0.19 34.83 8.25
N THR A 218 1.11 34.41 7.40
CA THR A 218 0.94 33.23 6.54
C THR A 218 2.26 32.47 6.44
N TYR A 219 2.14 31.16 6.23
CA TYR A 219 3.27 30.31 5.92
C TYR A 219 2.96 29.58 4.62
N ARG A 220 3.80 29.73 3.58
CA ARG A 220 3.62 29.08 2.29
C ARG A 220 4.77 28.17 1.96
N VAL A 221 4.43 27.02 1.35
CA VAL A 221 5.40 26.10 0.77
C VAL A 221 5.21 26.08 -0.74
N ARG A 222 6.28 26.36 -1.48
CA ARG A 222 6.28 26.35 -2.95
C ARG A 222 7.35 25.43 -3.48
N PHE A 223 7.02 24.70 -4.53
CA PHE A 223 7.98 23.89 -5.29
C PHE A 223 8.25 24.51 -6.63
N ARG A 224 9.50 24.41 -7.09
CA ARG A 224 9.85 24.76 -8.46
C ARG A 224 9.79 23.49 -9.31
N VAL A 225 8.81 23.40 -10.20
CA VAL A 225 8.60 22.28 -11.12
C VAL A 225 8.67 22.84 -12.55
N ASP A 226 9.55 22.28 -13.37
CA ASP A 226 9.77 22.72 -14.76
C ASP A 226 10.07 24.23 -14.89
N GLY A 227 10.77 24.80 -13.91
CA GLY A 227 11.13 26.22 -13.86
C GLY A 227 10.06 27.12 -13.25
N GLU A 228 8.83 26.67 -13.05
CA GLU A 228 7.74 27.44 -12.45
C GLU A 228 7.60 27.18 -10.95
N LEU A 229 7.44 28.26 -10.17
CA LEU A 229 7.13 28.16 -8.74
C LEU A 229 5.61 27.96 -8.54
N ARG A 230 5.25 26.79 -8.02
CA ARG A 230 3.85 26.44 -7.71
C ARG A 230 3.65 26.37 -6.19
N GLU A 231 2.59 26.98 -5.71
CA GLU A 231 2.19 26.88 -4.32
C GLU A 231 1.58 25.50 -4.07
N ILE A 232 2.10 24.78 -3.06
CA ILE A 232 1.69 23.41 -2.74
C ILE A 232 0.77 23.39 -1.54
N THR A 233 1.13 24.14 -0.47
CA THR A 233 0.34 24.16 0.75
C THR A 233 0.63 25.40 1.59
N GLN A 234 -0.32 25.72 2.46
CA GLN A 234 -0.18 26.77 3.49
C GLN A 234 -0.33 26.11 4.87
N PRO A 235 0.75 25.66 5.49
CA PRO A 235 0.68 25.08 6.81
C PRO A 235 0.31 26.12 7.87
N PRO A 236 -0.23 25.70 9.03
CA PRO A 236 -0.50 26.60 10.14
C PRO A 236 0.78 27.31 10.62
N ILE A 237 0.66 28.57 11.04
CA ILE A 237 1.79 29.39 11.54
C ILE A 237 2.48 28.73 12.74
N ALA A 238 1.79 27.88 13.48
CA ALA A 238 2.35 27.12 14.61
C ALA A 238 3.51 26.17 14.24
N ILE A 239 3.71 25.91 12.95
CA ILE A 239 4.81 25.06 12.42
C ILE A 239 6.04 25.92 12.00
N LYS A 240 5.98 27.24 12.16
CA LYS A 240 7.01 28.20 11.78
C LYS A 240 8.26 28.06 12.63
#